data_4f13236209307fcbbb78a7fab64ee535
#
_entry.id   4f13236209307fcbbb78a7fab64ee535
#
_cell.length_a   1.000
_cell.length_b   1.000
_cell.length_c   1.000
_cell.angle_alpha   90.00
_cell.angle_beta   90.00
_cell.angle_gamma   90.00
#
_symmetry.space_group_name_H-M   'P 1'
#
loop_
_entity.id
_entity.type
_entity.pdbx_description
1 polymer ?
#
loop_
_entity_poly.entity_id
_entity_poly.type
_entity_poly.pdbx_seq_one_letter_code
_entity_poly.pdbx_strand_id
1 'polypeptide(L)'
;DCDQLDFYKEVEKIFKGYEQNYQLKLAKIDNNEVAFIGENYALGIGWSMDGIDLHYFKLDNSMLCKFSLDNLLNAKLTQIEREGLFPSETIYEKIMNELIICERLFNNYFQELLMGETLSGYGNKEFVSNLEKSIIERGLLTR
;
A
#
# COMPACT_ATOMS: atom_id res chain seq x y z
N ASP A 1 -13.23 -11.21 -13.14
CA ASP A 1 -13.53 -10.09 -14.01
C ASP A 1 -13.21 -8.78 -13.31
N CYS A 2 -12.36 -7.95 -13.90
CA CYS A 2 -11.91 -6.74 -13.23
C CYS A 2 -13.02 -5.69 -13.06
N ASP A 3 -14.09 -5.78 -13.85
CA ASP A 3 -15.26 -4.90 -13.66
C ASP A 3 -16.01 -5.19 -12.36
N GLN A 4 -15.78 -6.36 -11.78
CA GLN A 4 -16.39 -6.76 -10.52
C GLN A 4 -15.41 -6.68 -9.35
N LEU A 5 -14.19 -6.24 -9.61
CA LEU A 5 -13.17 -6.14 -8.57
C LEU A 5 -13.46 -4.94 -7.66
N ASP A 6 -13.67 -5.22 -6.39
CA ASP A 6 -13.70 -4.18 -5.36
C ASP A 6 -12.33 -4.17 -4.68
N PHE A 7 -11.46 -3.29 -5.15
CA PHE A 7 -10.08 -3.24 -4.70
C PHE A 7 -9.97 -2.97 -3.20
N TYR A 8 -10.80 -2.07 -2.69
CA TYR A 8 -10.82 -1.76 -1.26
C TYR A 8 -11.09 -3.02 -0.43
N LYS A 9 -12.10 -3.80 -0.82
CA LYS A 9 -12.45 -5.02 -0.09
C LYS A 9 -11.36 -6.07 -0.17
N GLU A 10 -10.69 -6.18 -1.31
CA GLU A 10 -9.59 -7.14 -1.46
C GLU A 10 -8.40 -6.77 -0.60
N VAL A 11 -8.05 -5.48 -0.55
CA VAL A 11 -6.97 -5.02 0.33
C VAL A 11 -7.35 -5.27 1.79
N GLU A 12 -8.56 -4.94 2.17
CA GLU A 12 -9.03 -5.15 3.54
C GLU A 12 -8.93 -6.63 3.95
N LYS A 13 -9.26 -7.53 3.04
CA LYS A 13 -9.23 -8.96 3.28
C LYS A 13 -7.80 -9.49 3.38
N ILE A 14 -6.92 -9.12 2.44
CA ILE A 14 -5.54 -9.63 2.39
C ILE A 14 -4.70 -9.05 3.52
N PHE A 15 -4.88 -7.77 3.82
CA PHE A 15 -4.13 -7.07 4.87
C PHE A 15 -4.91 -7.06 6.18
N LYS A 16 -5.63 -8.14 6.44
CA LYS A 16 -6.45 -8.30 7.64
C LYS A 16 -5.59 -8.11 8.88
N GLY A 17 -6.09 -7.31 9.79
CA GLY A 17 -5.40 -7.04 11.04
C GLY A 17 -4.51 -5.80 11.03
N TYR A 18 -4.19 -5.25 9.86
CA TYR A 18 -3.33 -4.07 9.80
C TYR A 18 -3.94 -2.86 10.52
N GLU A 19 -5.25 -2.66 10.39
CA GLU A 19 -5.91 -1.56 11.08
C GLU A 19 -5.79 -1.70 12.59
N GLN A 20 -5.96 -2.92 13.09
CA GLN A 20 -5.94 -3.18 14.51
C GLN A 20 -4.53 -3.28 15.08
N ASN A 21 -3.65 -4.03 14.39
CA ASN A 21 -2.31 -4.32 14.90
C ASN A 21 -1.37 -3.12 14.82
N TYR A 22 -1.57 -2.26 13.82
CA TYR A 22 -0.72 -1.09 13.60
C TYR A 22 -1.46 0.22 13.81
N GLN A 23 -2.72 0.14 14.26
CA GLN A 23 -3.58 1.31 14.50
C GLN A 23 -3.69 2.21 13.26
N LEU A 24 -3.90 1.55 12.12
CA LEU A 24 -4.07 2.22 10.85
C LEU A 24 -5.56 2.31 10.50
N LYS A 25 -5.91 3.28 9.66
CA LYS A 25 -7.26 3.41 9.14
C LYS A 25 -7.22 3.26 7.63
N LEU A 26 -7.96 2.28 7.09
CA LEU A 26 -8.02 2.09 5.65
C LEU A 26 -9.01 3.07 5.04
N ALA A 27 -8.57 3.81 4.06
CA ALA A 27 -9.39 4.79 3.35
C ALA A 27 -9.31 4.53 1.84
N LYS A 28 -10.44 4.73 1.17
CA LYS A 28 -10.51 4.60 -0.28
C LYS A 28 -10.14 5.94 -0.91
N ILE A 29 -9.15 5.93 -1.78
CA ILE A 29 -8.77 7.12 -2.57
C ILE A 29 -9.65 7.16 -3.83
N ASP A 30 -9.64 6.09 -4.60
CA ASP A 30 -10.53 5.90 -5.75
C ASP A 30 -10.74 4.40 -5.97
N ASN A 31 -11.25 4.01 -7.13
CA ASN A 31 -11.52 2.60 -7.40
C ASN A 31 -10.26 1.76 -7.52
N ASN A 32 -9.11 2.39 -7.72
CA ASN A 32 -7.84 1.72 -7.99
C ASN A 32 -6.79 1.99 -6.91
N GLU A 33 -7.09 2.78 -5.90
CA GLU A 33 -6.12 3.15 -4.88
C GLU A 33 -6.76 3.25 -3.51
N VAL A 34 -6.06 2.72 -2.51
CA VAL A 34 -6.46 2.83 -1.10
C VAL A 34 -5.23 3.27 -0.29
N ALA A 35 -5.45 3.71 0.94
CA ALA A 35 -4.35 4.07 1.83
C ALA A 35 -4.66 3.61 3.24
N PHE A 36 -3.67 3.00 3.89
CA PHE A 36 -3.67 2.76 5.33
C PHE A 36 -3.06 4.00 5.99
N ILE A 37 -3.86 4.73 6.75
CA ILE A 37 -3.45 6.01 7.32
C ILE A 37 -3.09 5.82 8.79
N GLY A 38 -1.85 6.14 9.12
CA GLY A 38 -1.33 6.11 10.48
C GLY A 38 -1.15 7.52 11.04
N GLU A 39 -0.34 7.64 12.08
CA GLU A 39 -0.04 8.93 12.68
C GLU A 39 1.10 9.59 11.90
N ASN A 40 0.80 10.66 11.18
CA ASN A 40 1.74 11.43 10.35
C ASN A 40 2.32 10.67 9.16
N TYR A 41 1.69 9.55 8.77
CA TYR A 41 2.14 8.77 7.61
C TYR A 41 0.98 7.96 7.04
N ALA A 42 1.17 7.45 5.83
CA ALA A 42 0.22 6.53 5.22
C ALA A 42 0.92 5.60 4.25
N LEU A 43 0.37 4.40 4.09
CA LEU A 43 0.80 3.42 3.12
C LEU A 43 -0.23 3.38 2.00
N GLY A 44 0.15 3.81 0.81
CA GLY A 44 -0.72 3.78 -0.35
C GLY A 44 -0.54 2.52 -1.16
N ILE A 45 -1.63 1.90 -1.56
CA ILE A 45 -1.65 0.70 -2.40
C ILE A 45 -2.56 0.98 -3.57
N GLY A 46 -1.99 0.94 -4.78
CA GLY A 46 -2.75 1.17 -5.99
C GLY A 46 -2.53 0.06 -7.01
N TRP A 47 -3.42 -0.04 -7.98
CA TRP A 47 -3.24 -0.98 -9.07
C TRP A 47 -3.49 -0.31 -10.41
N SER A 48 -2.77 -0.80 -11.42
CA SER A 48 -2.89 -0.34 -12.80
C SER A 48 -2.64 -1.54 -13.71
N MET A 49 -2.63 -1.29 -15.02
CA MET A 49 -2.30 -2.34 -15.99
C MET A 49 -0.87 -2.88 -15.78
N ASP A 50 -0.02 -2.08 -15.15
CA ASP A 50 1.38 -2.46 -14.89
C ASP A 50 1.56 -3.21 -13.57
N GLY A 51 0.49 -3.40 -12.80
CA GLY A 51 0.55 -4.15 -11.54
C GLY A 51 0.23 -3.30 -10.33
N ILE A 52 0.76 -3.72 -9.19
CA ILE A 52 0.55 -3.03 -7.91
C ILE A 52 1.66 -1.99 -7.71
N ASP A 53 1.26 -0.78 -7.34
CA ASP A 53 2.17 0.30 -6.97
C ASP A 53 2.02 0.58 -5.49
N LEU A 54 3.15 0.67 -4.79
CA LEU A 54 3.18 0.94 -3.36
C LEU A 54 3.87 2.26 -3.09
N HIS A 55 3.23 3.10 -2.29
CA HIS A 55 3.76 4.41 -1.95
C HIS A 55 3.71 4.64 -0.46
N TYR A 56 4.67 5.38 0.05
CA TYR A 56 4.70 5.81 1.43
C TYR A 56 4.53 7.32 1.48
N PHE A 57 3.56 7.75 2.28
CA PHE A 57 3.28 9.17 2.47
C PHE A 57 3.75 9.58 3.85
N LYS A 58 4.46 10.69 3.95
CA LYS A 58 4.86 11.25 5.23
C LYS A 58 4.52 12.73 5.28
N LEU A 59 4.13 13.17 6.46
CA LEU A 59 3.89 14.58 6.71
C LEU A 59 5.20 15.19 7.17
N ASP A 60 5.74 16.12 6.38
CA ASP A 60 7.00 16.79 6.66
C ASP A 60 6.76 18.31 6.63
N ASN A 61 6.91 18.96 7.78
CA ASN A 61 6.66 20.40 7.93
C ASN A 61 5.28 20.79 7.38
N SER A 62 4.26 20.04 7.73
CA SER A 62 2.87 20.23 7.29
C SER A 62 2.66 19.98 5.80
N MET A 63 3.65 19.44 5.08
CA MET A 63 3.55 19.09 3.68
C MET A 63 3.53 17.58 3.52
N LEU A 64 2.55 17.08 2.79
CA LEU A 64 2.47 15.64 2.51
C LEU A 64 3.43 15.27 1.39
N CYS A 65 4.36 14.38 1.68
CA CYS A 65 5.35 13.89 0.72
C CYS A 65 5.06 12.43 0.37
N LYS A 66 5.27 12.05 -0.88
CA LYS A 66 4.99 10.71 -1.41
C LYS A 66 6.28 10.11 -1.95
N PHE A 67 6.52 8.84 -1.59
CA PHE A 67 7.71 8.11 -2.01
C PHE A 67 7.31 6.74 -2.56
N SER A 68 7.95 6.30 -3.65
CA SER A 68 7.74 4.94 -4.16
C SER A 68 8.45 3.93 -3.27
N LEU A 69 7.78 2.80 -3.00
CA LEU A 69 8.36 1.69 -2.26
C LEU A 69 8.73 0.52 -3.18
N ASP A 70 8.46 0.62 -4.48
CA ASP A 70 8.58 -0.52 -5.38
C ASP A 70 9.99 -1.08 -5.43
N ASN A 71 11.00 -0.22 -5.56
CA ASN A 71 12.39 -0.68 -5.61
C ASN A 71 12.85 -1.30 -4.29
N LEU A 72 12.41 -0.72 -3.18
CA LEU A 72 12.75 -1.21 -1.85
C LEU A 72 12.20 -2.63 -1.63
N LEU A 73 10.96 -2.85 -2.02
CA LEU A 73 10.30 -4.14 -1.87
C LEU A 73 10.87 -5.18 -2.84
N ASN A 74 11.08 -4.79 -4.10
CA ASN A 74 11.62 -5.71 -5.11
C ASN A 74 13.02 -6.22 -4.73
N ALA A 75 13.81 -5.43 -4.03
CA ALA A 75 15.14 -5.83 -3.58
C ALA A 75 15.10 -7.00 -2.58
N LYS A 76 13.96 -7.21 -1.91
CA LYS A 76 13.79 -8.29 -0.94
C LYS A 76 12.99 -9.47 -1.48
N LEU A 77 12.46 -9.37 -2.70
CA LEU A 77 11.58 -10.40 -3.27
C LEU A 77 12.36 -11.68 -3.56
N THR A 78 11.89 -12.81 -3.03
CA THR A 78 12.47 -14.13 -3.26
C THR A 78 11.38 -15.11 -3.69
N GLN A 79 11.77 -16.35 -3.96
CA GLN A 79 10.83 -17.39 -4.34
C GLN A 79 9.82 -17.71 -3.22
N ILE A 80 10.21 -17.48 -1.96
CA ILE A 80 9.36 -17.81 -0.81
C ILE A 80 8.07 -16.99 -0.85
N GLU A 81 8.16 -15.69 -1.19
CA GLU A 81 6.98 -14.84 -1.25
C GLU A 81 6.02 -15.22 -2.37
N ARG A 82 6.48 -16.02 -3.34
CA ARG A 82 5.68 -16.43 -4.50
C ARG A 82 5.02 -17.81 -4.33
N GLU A 83 5.19 -18.45 -3.17
CA GLU A 83 4.64 -19.79 -2.96
C GLU A 83 3.13 -19.75 -2.69
N GLY A 84 2.42 -20.77 -3.20
CA GLY A 84 0.99 -20.95 -2.90
C GLY A 84 0.07 -19.92 -3.53
N LEU A 85 0.48 -19.28 -4.60
CA LEU A 85 -0.31 -18.26 -5.26
C LEU A 85 -1.34 -18.87 -6.22
N PHE A 86 -2.29 -18.05 -6.65
CA PHE A 86 -3.27 -18.46 -7.66
C PHE A 86 -2.60 -18.66 -9.01
N PRO A 87 -3.24 -19.35 -9.97
CA PRO A 87 -2.64 -19.63 -11.27
C PRO A 87 -2.30 -18.41 -12.13
N SER A 88 -2.82 -17.22 -11.82
CA SER A 88 -2.58 -15.98 -12.59
C SER A 88 -3.13 -16.03 -14.02
N GLU A 89 -4.26 -16.66 -14.20
CA GLU A 89 -4.92 -16.77 -15.50
C GLU A 89 -5.79 -15.56 -15.83
N THR A 90 -6.22 -14.82 -14.80
CA THR A 90 -7.07 -13.65 -14.97
C THR A 90 -6.38 -12.41 -14.37
N ILE A 91 -6.83 -11.23 -14.76
CA ILE A 91 -6.34 -9.98 -14.18
C ILE A 91 -6.62 -9.96 -12.68
N TYR A 92 -7.79 -10.43 -12.28
CA TYR A 92 -8.15 -10.54 -10.87
C TYR A 92 -7.12 -11.37 -10.08
N GLU A 93 -6.78 -12.56 -10.59
CA GLU A 93 -5.81 -13.43 -9.92
C GLU A 93 -4.43 -12.80 -9.87
N LYS A 94 -4.03 -12.11 -10.92
CA LYS A 94 -2.74 -11.41 -10.94
C LYS A 94 -2.68 -10.32 -9.88
N ILE A 95 -3.74 -9.53 -9.76
CA ILE A 95 -3.82 -8.47 -8.75
C ILE A 95 -3.77 -9.08 -7.35
N MET A 96 -4.55 -10.13 -7.11
CA MET A 96 -4.57 -10.82 -5.82
C MET A 96 -3.21 -11.36 -5.45
N ASN A 97 -2.52 -12.00 -6.40
CA ASN A 97 -1.18 -12.54 -6.18
C ASN A 97 -0.20 -11.45 -5.79
N GLU A 98 -0.22 -10.31 -6.49
CA GLU A 98 0.68 -9.21 -6.17
C GLU A 98 0.39 -8.61 -4.80
N LEU A 99 -0.88 -8.49 -4.43
CA LEU A 99 -1.25 -8.02 -3.08
C LEU A 99 -0.76 -8.98 -2.01
N ILE A 100 -0.89 -10.28 -2.24
CA ILE A 100 -0.42 -11.29 -1.29
C ILE A 100 1.10 -11.20 -1.14
N ILE A 101 1.83 -11.04 -2.24
CA ILE A 101 3.28 -10.88 -2.21
C ILE A 101 3.66 -9.64 -1.41
N CYS A 102 2.98 -8.52 -1.65
CA CYS A 102 3.24 -7.27 -0.91
C CYS A 102 3.02 -7.44 0.58
N GLU A 103 1.93 -8.10 0.96
CA GLU A 103 1.61 -8.35 2.36
C GLU A 103 2.71 -9.19 3.03
N ARG A 104 3.18 -10.21 2.35
CA ARG A 104 4.27 -11.06 2.86
C ARG A 104 5.58 -10.27 3.02
N LEU A 105 5.90 -9.42 2.06
CA LEU A 105 7.10 -8.57 2.14
C LEU A 105 7.02 -7.59 3.31
N PHE A 106 5.87 -6.95 3.51
CA PHE A 106 5.70 -6.05 4.64
C PHE A 106 5.86 -6.79 5.97
N ASN A 107 5.23 -7.95 6.09
CA ASN A 107 5.31 -8.71 7.33
C ASN A 107 6.73 -9.22 7.63
N ASN A 108 7.47 -9.58 6.60
CA ASN A 108 8.79 -10.19 6.77
C ASN A 108 9.92 -9.18 6.90
N TYR A 109 9.81 -8.02 6.23
CA TYR A 109 10.96 -7.12 6.11
C TYR A 109 10.70 -5.66 6.44
N PHE A 110 9.44 -5.22 6.43
CA PHE A 110 9.13 -3.79 6.48
C PHE A 110 8.09 -3.41 7.53
N GLN A 111 8.06 -4.14 8.65
CA GLN A 111 7.12 -3.82 9.72
C GLN A 111 7.32 -2.40 10.24
N GLU A 112 8.55 -1.89 10.20
CA GLU A 112 8.86 -0.55 10.68
C GLU A 112 8.08 0.52 9.90
N LEU A 113 7.87 0.32 8.61
CA LEU A 113 7.07 1.25 7.80
C LEU A 113 5.62 1.30 8.28
N LEU A 114 5.10 0.15 8.72
CA LEU A 114 3.73 0.06 9.22
C LEU A 114 3.55 0.76 10.57
N MET A 115 4.66 1.02 11.27
CA MET A 115 4.67 1.72 12.53
C MET A 115 5.08 3.19 12.39
N GLY A 116 5.30 3.64 11.18
CA GLY A 116 5.63 5.04 10.91
C GLY A 116 7.11 5.37 11.03
N GLU A 117 7.97 4.36 11.14
CA GLU A 117 9.41 4.60 11.25
C GLU A 117 10.00 4.91 9.88
N THR A 118 10.96 5.83 9.88
CA THR A 118 11.64 6.22 8.65
C THR A 118 12.73 5.22 8.33
N LEU A 119 12.74 4.72 7.08
CA LEU A 119 13.82 3.89 6.57
C LEU A 119 14.62 4.69 5.56
N SER A 120 15.91 4.39 5.47
CA SER A 120 16.74 4.88 4.37
C SER A 120 16.41 4.06 3.11
N GLY A 121 16.61 4.65 1.95
CA GLY A 121 16.43 3.94 0.69
C GLY A 121 15.09 4.13 0.01
N TYR A 122 14.27 5.09 0.46
CA TYR A 122 13.08 5.49 -0.28
C TYR A 122 13.48 5.94 -1.68
N GLY A 123 12.59 5.73 -2.64
CA GLY A 123 12.73 6.32 -3.96
C GLY A 123 12.60 7.84 -3.91
N ASN A 124 12.67 8.47 -5.07
CA ASN A 124 12.51 9.91 -5.17
C ASN A 124 11.09 10.32 -4.77
N LYS A 125 10.96 11.58 -4.35
CA LYS A 125 9.64 12.15 -4.09
C LYS A 125 8.82 12.15 -5.38
N GLU A 126 7.54 11.84 -5.24
CA GLU A 126 6.60 11.81 -6.33
C GLU A 126 5.50 12.84 -6.12
N PHE A 127 4.77 13.12 -7.18
CA PHE A 127 3.66 14.07 -7.14
C PHE A 127 2.51 13.47 -6.32
N VAL A 128 1.98 14.28 -5.39
CA VAL A 128 0.79 13.93 -4.62
C VAL A 128 -0.41 14.52 -5.35
N SER A 129 -1.34 13.67 -5.79
CA SER A 129 -2.54 14.14 -6.46
C SER A 129 -3.44 14.87 -5.46
N ASN A 130 -4.34 15.73 -6.00
CA ASN A 130 -5.28 16.44 -5.15
C ASN A 130 -6.18 15.49 -4.37
N LEU A 131 -6.57 14.39 -4.98
CA LEU A 131 -7.43 13.39 -4.33
C LEU A 131 -6.68 12.67 -3.21
N GLU A 132 -5.45 12.23 -3.46
CA GLU A 132 -4.61 11.62 -2.42
C GLU A 132 -4.44 12.58 -1.24
N LYS A 133 -4.07 13.82 -1.53
CA LYS A 133 -3.87 14.84 -0.50
C LYS A 133 -5.12 15.04 0.33
N SER A 134 -6.27 15.22 -0.32
CA SER A 134 -7.53 15.48 0.36
C SER A 134 -7.93 14.35 1.31
N ILE A 135 -7.85 13.11 0.83
CA ILE A 135 -8.31 11.96 1.60
C ILE A 135 -7.33 11.62 2.72
N ILE A 136 -6.02 11.64 2.42
CA ILE A 136 -5.01 11.29 3.41
C ILE A 136 -4.94 12.35 4.50
N GLU A 137 -4.94 13.65 4.14
CA GLU A 137 -4.91 14.72 5.14
C GLU A 137 -6.15 14.68 6.03
N ARG A 138 -7.32 14.41 5.46
CA ARG A 138 -8.53 14.26 6.26
C ARG A 138 -8.40 13.10 7.25
N GLY A 139 -7.86 11.99 6.81
CA GLY A 139 -7.63 10.83 7.68
C GLY A 139 -6.65 11.13 8.80
N LEU A 140 -5.59 11.88 8.51
CA LEU A 140 -4.61 12.29 9.52
C LEU A 140 -5.25 13.19 10.58
N LEU A 141 -6.14 14.10 10.16
CA LEU A 141 -6.80 15.03 11.09
C LEU A 141 -7.84 14.35 11.97
N THR A 142 -8.43 13.25 11.54
CA THR A 142 -9.51 12.59 12.27
C THR A 142 -9.05 11.43 13.15
N ARG A 143 -7.76 11.24 13.28
CA ARG A 143 -7.22 10.14 14.09
C ARG A 143 -7.23 10.43 15.59
#